data_1194479d15477f997ac52ed178f56544
#
_entry.id   1194479d15477f997ac52ed178f56544
#
_cell.length_a   1.000
_cell.length_b   1.000
_cell.length_c   1.000
_cell.angle_alpha   90.00
_cell.angle_beta   90.00
_cell.angle_gamma   90.00
#
_symmetry.space_group_name_H-M   'P 1'
#
loop_
_entity.id
_entity.type
_entity.pdbx_description
1 polymer ?
#
loop_
_entity_poly.entity_id
_entity_poly.type
_entity_poly.pdbx_seq_one_letter_code
_entity_poly.pdbx_strand_id
1 'polypeptide(L)'
;MMQITLKLYAHLGDLLPVGAKQNKADIEVPESISLNELIDRFQIPRPMAHLVLVNGVFVCDMNRDQPFALKPNDAVAIWPPVAGG
;
A
#
# COMPACT_ATOMS: atom_id res chain seq x y z
N MET A 1 -3.05 17.32 0.41
CA MET A 1 -2.57 16.02 0.93
C MET A 1 -3.64 15.42 1.83
N MET A 2 -3.74 14.12 1.82
CA MET A 2 -4.67 13.41 2.69
C MET A 2 -3.93 12.34 3.46
N GLN A 3 -4.47 11.96 4.61
CA GLN A 3 -3.89 10.91 5.43
C GLN A 3 -4.56 9.57 5.12
N ILE A 4 -3.73 8.54 4.96
CA ILE A 4 -4.19 7.16 4.83
C ILE A 4 -3.37 6.29 5.77
N THR A 5 -3.81 5.04 5.98
CA THR A 5 -3.05 4.05 6.73
C THR A 5 -2.46 3.05 5.77
N LEU A 6 -1.14 2.86 5.83
CA LEU A 6 -0.44 1.87 5.01
C LEU A 6 -0.04 0.70 5.89
N LYS A 7 -0.42 -0.51 5.48
CA LYS A 7 -0.07 -1.75 6.17
C LYS A 7 0.78 -2.60 5.24
N LEU A 8 2.01 -2.89 5.66
CA LEU A 8 2.93 -3.73 4.89
C LEU A 8 3.24 -4.98 5.70
N TYR A 9 3.05 -6.13 5.07
CA TYR A 9 3.16 -7.43 5.74
C TYR A 9 4.45 -8.15 5.38
N ALA A 10 4.82 -9.12 6.20
CA ALA A 10 6.04 -9.90 6.05
C ALA A 10 7.25 -8.96 5.98
N HIS A 11 8.24 -9.26 5.12
CA HIS A 11 9.44 -8.43 5.04
C HIS A 11 9.19 -7.03 4.45
N LEU A 12 8.03 -6.78 3.84
CA LEU A 12 7.71 -5.44 3.35
C LEU A 12 7.59 -4.42 4.49
N GLY A 13 7.34 -4.89 5.70
CA GLY A 13 7.25 -4.00 6.85
C GLY A 13 8.50 -3.17 7.08
N ASP A 14 9.66 -3.65 6.62
CA ASP A 14 10.92 -2.91 6.75
C ASP A 14 10.94 -1.63 5.91
N LEU A 15 10.04 -1.50 4.95
CA LEU A 15 9.95 -0.31 4.10
C LEU A 15 9.08 0.78 4.69
N LEU A 16 8.42 0.54 5.81
CA LEU A 16 7.60 1.55 6.46
C LEU A 16 8.48 2.65 7.07
N PRO A 17 7.94 3.88 7.16
CA PRO A 17 8.71 4.99 7.72
C PRO A 17 9.03 4.78 9.19
N VAL A 18 10.03 5.53 9.66
CA VAL A 18 10.41 5.56 11.06
C VAL A 18 9.19 5.98 11.89
N GLY A 19 8.97 5.29 12.99
CA GLY A 19 7.82 5.56 13.85
C GLY A 19 6.62 4.67 13.57
N ALA A 20 6.69 3.84 12.51
CA ALA A 20 5.64 2.87 12.26
C ALA A 20 5.54 1.89 13.42
N LYS A 21 4.32 1.48 13.73
CA LYS A 21 4.08 0.53 14.81
C LYS A 21 3.63 -0.80 14.20
N GLN A 22 4.36 -1.85 14.58
CA GLN A 22 4.11 -3.17 14.01
C GLN A 22 4.25 -3.09 12.49
N ASN A 23 3.17 -3.35 11.77
CA ASN A 23 3.19 -3.40 10.30
C ASN A 23 2.39 -2.26 9.67
N LYS A 24 2.12 -1.18 10.40
CA LYS A 24 1.29 -0.10 9.85
C LYS A 24 1.83 1.27 10.23
N ALA A 25 1.53 2.24 9.37
CA ALA A 25 1.87 3.63 9.60
C ALA A 25 0.81 4.52 8.95
N ASP A 26 0.53 5.65 9.59
CA ASP A 26 -0.28 6.69 8.97
C ASP A 26 0.65 7.57 8.14
N ILE A 27 0.28 7.80 6.88
CA ILE A 27 1.09 8.55 5.94
C ILE A 27 0.25 9.59 5.23
N GLU A 28 0.89 10.63 4.71
CA GLU A 28 0.22 11.63 3.90
C GLU A 28 0.58 11.43 2.43
N VAL A 29 -0.43 11.49 1.57
CA VAL A 29 -0.28 11.28 0.14
C VAL A 29 -1.12 12.29 -0.62
N PRO A 30 -0.76 12.58 -1.89
CA PRO A 30 -1.62 13.41 -2.74
C PRO A 30 -2.98 12.76 -2.95
N GLU A 31 -4.01 13.58 -3.05
CA GLU A 31 -5.38 13.07 -3.25
C GLU A 31 -5.54 12.34 -4.58
N SER A 32 -4.71 12.68 -5.56
CA SER A 32 -4.77 12.05 -6.88
C SER A 32 -3.99 10.74 -7.00
N ILE A 33 -3.35 10.28 -5.92
CA ILE A 33 -2.43 9.15 -5.99
C ILE A 33 -3.13 7.88 -6.46
N SER A 34 -2.43 7.11 -7.32
CA SER A 34 -2.83 5.76 -7.68
C SER A 34 -2.15 4.76 -6.74
N LEU A 35 -2.63 3.51 -6.74
CA LEU A 35 -1.99 2.47 -5.92
C LEU A 35 -0.58 2.18 -6.40
N ASN A 36 -0.34 2.19 -7.72
CA ASN A 36 1.02 1.98 -8.23
C ASN A 36 1.95 3.12 -7.84
N GLU A 37 1.48 4.36 -7.84
CA GLU A 37 2.28 5.47 -7.36
C GLU A 37 2.62 5.33 -5.88
N LEU A 38 1.68 4.84 -5.08
CA LEU A 38 1.90 4.57 -3.66
C LEU A 38 2.96 3.48 -3.48
N ILE A 39 2.83 2.39 -4.23
CA ILE A 39 3.78 1.28 -4.20
C ILE A 39 5.18 1.78 -4.55
N ASP A 40 5.30 2.57 -5.61
CA ASP A 40 6.59 3.09 -6.06
C ASP A 40 7.18 4.07 -5.03
N ARG A 41 6.36 4.88 -4.40
CA ARG A 41 6.80 5.86 -3.41
C ARG A 41 7.52 5.20 -2.23
N PHE A 42 7.08 4.03 -1.82
CA PHE A 42 7.71 3.28 -0.74
C PHE A 42 8.74 2.28 -1.24
N GLN A 43 9.11 2.38 -2.53
CA GLN A 43 10.16 1.56 -3.13
C GLN A 43 9.87 0.07 -3.03
N ILE A 44 8.59 -0.29 -3.07
CA ILE A 44 8.18 -1.68 -3.11
C ILE A 44 8.30 -2.14 -4.55
N PRO A 45 9.13 -3.17 -4.85
CA PRO A 45 9.16 -3.72 -6.20
C PRO A 45 7.74 -4.19 -6.56
N ARG A 46 7.26 -3.83 -7.74
CA ARG A 46 5.87 -4.14 -8.10
C ARG A 46 5.54 -5.63 -8.03
N PRO A 47 6.45 -6.54 -8.42
CA PRO A 47 6.17 -7.98 -8.23
C PRO A 47 5.97 -8.38 -6.77
N MET A 48 6.52 -7.61 -5.83
CA MET A 48 6.37 -7.88 -4.40
C MET A 48 5.06 -7.33 -3.84
N ALA A 49 4.39 -6.44 -4.55
CA ALA A 49 3.06 -5.98 -4.19
C ALA A 49 2.04 -6.96 -4.77
N HIS A 50 2.04 -8.19 -4.22
CA HIS A 50 1.28 -9.29 -4.79
C HIS A 50 -0.21 -9.17 -4.48
N LEU A 51 -0.56 -9.01 -3.21
CA LEU A 51 -1.93 -8.85 -2.77
C LEU A 51 -2.11 -7.45 -2.24
N VAL A 52 -2.99 -6.67 -2.86
CA VAL A 52 -3.27 -5.29 -2.45
C VAL A 52 -4.74 -5.18 -2.12
N LEU A 53 -5.04 -4.79 -0.89
CA LEU A 53 -6.41 -4.56 -0.42
C LEU A 53 -6.59 -3.10 -0.02
N VAL A 54 -7.71 -2.53 -0.39
CA VAL A 54 -8.12 -1.20 0.08
C VAL A 54 -9.38 -1.38 0.92
N ASN A 55 -9.27 -1.09 2.21
CA ASN A 55 -10.36 -1.32 3.18
C ASN A 55 -10.91 -2.75 3.09
N GLY A 56 -10.01 -3.71 2.89
CA GLY A 56 -10.38 -5.12 2.81
C GLY A 56 -10.84 -5.60 1.45
N VAL A 57 -10.87 -4.72 0.44
CA VAL A 57 -11.31 -5.07 -0.91
C VAL A 57 -10.10 -5.24 -1.83
N PHE A 58 -10.00 -6.37 -2.49
CA PHE A 58 -8.89 -6.67 -3.40
C PHE A 58 -8.92 -5.73 -4.62
N VAL A 59 -7.75 -5.22 -4.99
CA VAL A 59 -7.57 -4.42 -6.20
C VAL A 59 -6.59 -5.14 -7.11
N CYS A 60 -7.06 -5.55 -8.29
CA CYS A 60 -6.21 -6.28 -9.23
C CYS A 60 -5.21 -5.35 -9.93
N ASP A 61 -4.18 -5.96 -10.54
CA ASP A 61 -3.11 -5.22 -11.19
C ASP A 61 -3.61 -4.19 -12.19
N MET A 62 -4.64 -4.53 -12.95
CA MET A 62 -5.16 -3.68 -14.01
C MET A 62 -5.76 -2.38 -13.49
N ASN A 63 -6.16 -2.36 -12.23
CA ASN A 63 -6.84 -1.19 -11.65
C ASN A 63 -5.92 -0.36 -10.76
N ARG A 64 -4.65 -0.72 -10.63
CA ARG A 64 -3.75 -0.02 -9.71
C ARG A 64 -3.19 1.29 -10.26
N ASP A 65 -3.41 1.57 -11.54
CA ASP A 65 -2.98 2.83 -12.16
C ASP A 65 -4.06 3.93 -12.14
N GLN A 66 -5.23 3.63 -11.60
CA GLN A 66 -6.32 4.61 -11.58
C GLN A 66 -5.99 5.77 -10.66
N PRO A 67 -6.07 7.04 -11.13
CA PRO A 67 -5.88 8.19 -10.25
C PRO A 67 -7.07 8.33 -9.32
N PHE A 68 -6.85 9.05 -8.21
CA PHE A 68 -7.88 9.25 -7.20
C PHE A 68 -8.46 7.93 -6.67
N ALA A 69 -7.57 6.94 -6.54
CA ALA A 69 -7.96 5.60 -6.12
C ALA A 69 -8.30 5.52 -4.62
N LEU A 70 -7.85 6.48 -3.84
CA LEU A 70 -7.96 6.46 -2.38
C LEU A 70 -8.71 7.69 -1.88
N LYS A 71 -9.31 7.53 -0.72
CA LYS A 71 -10.00 8.61 0.00
C LYS A 71 -9.30 8.83 1.34
N PRO A 72 -9.51 9.99 1.98
CA PRO A 72 -8.94 10.20 3.32
C PRO A 72 -9.34 9.07 4.27
N ASN A 73 -8.38 8.65 5.06
CA ASN A 73 -8.52 7.60 6.07
C ASN A 73 -8.68 6.19 5.53
N ASP A 74 -8.49 5.98 4.22
CA ASP A 74 -8.49 4.63 3.67
C ASP A 74 -7.31 3.84 4.24
N ALA A 75 -7.48 2.51 4.34
CA ALA A 75 -6.43 1.59 4.76
C ALA A 75 -6.01 0.74 3.56
N VAL A 76 -4.73 0.82 3.22
CA VAL A 76 -4.14 0.03 2.14
C VAL A 76 -3.25 -1.04 2.76
N ALA A 77 -3.50 -2.29 2.42
CA ALA A 77 -2.73 -3.42 2.95
C ALA A 77 -2.07 -4.15 1.78
N ILE A 78 -0.77 -4.42 1.91
CA ILE A 78 0.03 -5.05 0.84
C ILE A 78 0.77 -6.24 1.41
N TRP A 79 0.61 -7.41 0.75
CA TRP A 79 1.34 -8.64 1.05
C TRP A 79 2.23 -9.02 -0.12
N PRO A 80 3.47 -9.49 0.14
CA PRO A 80 4.29 -10.06 -0.91
C PRO A 80 3.82 -11.45 -1.27
N PRO A 81 4.31 -12.01 -2.40
CA PRO A 81 4.11 -13.44 -2.67
C PRO A 81 4.75 -14.23 -1.54
N VAL A 82 4.05 -15.26 -1.06
CA VAL A 82 4.59 -16.11 0.00
C VAL A 82 4.91 -17.47 -0.57
N ALA A 83 6.12 -17.93 -0.28
CA ALA A 83 6.53 -19.25 -0.71
C ALA A 83 5.67 -20.29 -0.01
N GLY A 84 5.11 -21.22 -0.77
CA GLY A 84 4.32 -22.30 -0.24
C GLY A 84 2.88 -21.97 0.09
N GLY A 85 2.43 -20.75 -0.23
CA GLY A 85 1.05 -20.50 0.10
C GLY A 85 0.51 -19.25 -0.38
#